data_4f000e2942ebcc55c72f4aaad9f1601a
#
_entry.id   4f000e2942ebcc55c72f4aaad9f1601a
#
_cell.length_a   1.000
_cell.length_b   1.000
_cell.length_c   1.000
_cell.angle_alpha   90.00
_cell.angle_beta   90.00
_cell.angle_gamma   90.00
#
_symmetry.space_group_name_H-M   'P 1'
#
loop_
_entity.id
_entity.type
_entity.pdbx_description
1 polymer ?
#
loop_
_entity_poly.entity_id
_entity_poly.type
_entity_poly.pdbx_seq_one_letter_code
_entity_poly.pdbx_strand_id
1 'polypeptide(L)'
;REILMHEEAHIRCGHSYDVYLVAICEVLQWFNPFIWLVSSSLADVHEYEADAEVLSKGVDASSYQMLLIKKAVGTSSHAFANSFNHSLLKKRITMMCKKTSSRWSAAKALLVLPLVAVSLAATATTVYVPREVQDKVTENSVNNKEYKPAIIEIKGSEIYLNNKQVT
;
A
#
# COMPACT_ATOMS: atom_id res chain seq x y z
N ARG A 1 33.85 11.65 1.58
CA ARG A 1 33.37 12.00 0.24
C ARG A 1 32.32 10.98 -0.23
N GLU A 2 32.63 9.70 -0.21
CA GLU A 2 31.75 8.60 -0.70
C GLU A 2 30.45 8.53 0.10
N ILE A 3 30.50 8.74 1.42
CA ILE A 3 29.29 8.80 2.27
C ILE A 3 28.38 9.98 1.86
N LEU A 4 28.94 11.14 1.56
CA LEU A 4 28.13 12.29 1.09
C LEU A 4 27.49 12.01 -0.28
N MET A 5 28.20 11.32 -1.16
CA MET A 5 27.65 10.90 -2.46
C MET A 5 26.49 9.90 -2.28
N HIS A 6 26.55 9.03 -1.28
CA HIS A 6 25.49 8.13 -0.91
C HIS A 6 24.24 8.86 -0.39
N GLU A 7 24.43 9.81 0.55
CA GLU A 7 23.31 10.63 1.06
C GLU A 7 22.70 11.51 -0.04
N GLU A 8 23.53 12.06 -0.94
CA GLU A 8 23.05 12.80 -2.10
C GLU A 8 22.21 11.94 -3.04
N ALA A 9 22.56 10.66 -3.19
CA ALA A 9 21.80 9.71 -4.01
C ALA A 9 20.38 9.52 -3.46
N HIS A 10 20.19 9.40 -2.15
CA HIS A 10 18.87 9.32 -1.53
C HIS A 10 17.98 10.53 -1.87
N ILE A 11 18.56 11.73 -1.85
CA ILE A 11 17.84 12.95 -2.20
C ILE A 11 17.48 12.96 -3.70
N ARG A 12 18.45 12.62 -4.55
CA ARG A 12 18.29 12.67 -6.00
C ARG A 12 17.31 11.63 -6.54
N CYS A 13 17.32 10.43 -5.99
CA CYS A 13 16.37 9.37 -6.33
C CYS A 13 14.98 9.59 -5.73
N GLY A 14 14.83 10.53 -4.78
CA GLY A 14 13.55 10.87 -4.21
C GLY A 14 13.02 9.83 -3.22
N HIS A 15 13.90 9.06 -2.59
CA HIS A 15 13.54 7.97 -1.66
C HIS A 15 12.61 8.41 -0.53
N SER A 16 12.65 9.70 -0.14
CA SER A 16 11.74 10.26 0.86
C SER A 16 10.28 10.20 0.43
N TYR A 17 9.98 10.37 -0.87
CA TYR A 17 8.59 10.29 -1.36
C TYR A 17 8.05 8.87 -1.26
N ASP A 18 8.89 7.87 -1.59
CA ASP A 18 8.52 6.46 -1.50
C ASP A 18 8.25 6.06 -0.05
N VAL A 19 9.11 6.51 0.88
CA VAL A 19 8.92 6.28 2.32
C VAL A 19 7.61 6.89 2.82
N TYR A 20 7.28 8.13 2.43
CA TYR A 20 6.00 8.75 2.79
C TYR A 20 4.81 7.99 2.22
N LEU A 21 4.88 7.55 0.96
CA LEU A 21 3.82 6.77 0.32
C LEU A 21 3.55 5.47 1.09
N VAL A 22 4.63 4.73 1.40
CA VAL A 22 4.51 3.47 2.13
C VAL A 22 4.03 3.70 3.56
N ALA A 23 4.47 4.77 4.23
CA ALA A 23 3.98 5.11 5.57
C ALA A 23 2.46 5.38 5.59
N ILE A 24 1.94 6.07 4.57
CA ILE A 24 0.48 6.25 4.41
C ILE A 24 -0.21 4.90 4.22
N CYS A 25 0.36 4.02 3.39
CA CYS A 25 -0.18 2.67 3.19
C CYS A 25 -0.14 1.83 4.47
N GLU A 26 0.91 1.94 5.29
CA GLU A 26 1.02 1.27 6.60
C GLU A 26 -0.09 1.72 7.56
N VAL A 27 -0.37 3.02 7.62
CA VAL A 27 -1.46 3.55 8.45
C VAL A 27 -2.82 3.05 7.98
N LEU A 28 -3.06 3.02 6.67
CA LEU A 28 -4.33 2.56 6.10
C LEU A 28 -4.50 1.04 6.20
N GLN A 29 -3.41 0.29 6.09
CA GLN A 29 -3.40 -1.18 6.07
C GLN A 29 -2.64 -1.78 7.25
N TRP A 30 -2.66 -1.13 8.41
CA TRP A 30 -1.91 -1.54 9.61
C TRP A 30 -2.15 -3.00 10.03
N PHE A 31 -3.31 -3.55 9.69
CA PHE A 31 -3.71 -4.94 9.97
C PHE A 31 -3.13 -5.94 8.95
N ASN A 32 -2.55 -5.47 7.84
CA ASN A 32 -2.01 -6.32 6.78
C ASN A 32 -0.49 -6.53 6.97
N PRO A 33 -0.03 -7.75 7.33
CA PRO A 33 1.40 -7.99 7.57
C PRO A 33 2.26 -7.81 6.32
N PHE A 34 1.68 -7.91 5.11
CA PHE A 34 2.43 -7.75 3.87
C PHE A 34 2.93 -6.32 3.66
N ILE A 35 2.24 -5.30 4.18
CA ILE A 35 2.70 -3.91 4.05
C ILE A 35 4.03 -3.69 4.79
N TRP A 36 4.20 -4.32 5.95
CA TRP A 36 5.44 -4.26 6.73
C TRP A 36 6.62 -4.93 5.99
N LEU A 37 6.35 -6.04 5.28
CA LEU A 37 7.36 -6.68 4.42
C LEU A 37 7.75 -5.79 3.22
N VAL A 38 6.77 -5.09 2.63
CA VAL A 38 7.02 -4.13 1.55
C VAL A 38 7.88 -2.98 2.05
N SER A 39 7.55 -2.39 3.19
CA SER A 39 8.31 -1.30 3.81
C SER A 39 9.77 -1.69 4.07
N SER A 40 9.98 -2.85 4.69
CA SER A 40 11.34 -3.39 4.93
C SER A 40 12.11 -3.64 3.64
N SER A 41 11.45 -4.19 2.62
CA SER A 41 12.08 -4.46 1.32
C SER A 41 12.41 -3.19 0.57
N LEU A 42 11.56 -2.16 0.67
CA LEU A 42 11.79 -0.86 0.06
C LEU A 42 13.04 -0.19 0.64
N ALA A 43 13.19 -0.21 1.96
CA ALA A 43 14.39 0.30 2.62
C ALA A 43 15.67 -0.39 2.11
N ASP A 44 15.65 -1.72 1.98
CA ASP A 44 16.78 -2.47 1.40
C ASP A 44 17.07 -2.01 -0.05
N VAL A 45 16.04 -1.81 -0.88
CA VAL A 45 16.19 -1.39 -2.28
C VAL A 45 16.78 0.01 -2.38
N HIS A 46 16.33 0.96 -1.55
CA HIS A 46 16.89 2.33 -1.50
C HIS A 46 18.38 2.33 -1.20
N GLU A 47 18.83 1.46 -0.27
CA GLU A 47 20.25 1.32 0.02
C GLU A 47 21.05 0.78 -1.19
N TYR A 48 20.47 -0.21 -1.91
CA TYR A 48 21.13 -0.76 -3.10
C TYR A 48 21.22 0.26 -4.23
N GLU A 49 20.19 1.08 -4.42
CA GLU A 49 20.16 2.12 -5.45
C GLU A 49 21.16 3.23 -5.13
N ALA A 50 21.22 3.68 -3.89
CA ALA A 50 22.21 4.66 -3.44
C ALA A 50 23.65 4.15 -3.59
N ASP A 51 23.91 2.87 -3.25
CA ASP A 51 25.21 2.25 -3.46
C ASP A 51 25.58 2.13 -4.95
N ALA A 52 24.63 1.74 -5.79
CA ALA A 52 24.86 1.62 -7.24
C ALA A 52 25.17 3.01 -7.85
N GLU A 53 24.53 4.06 -7.36
CA GLU A 53 24.80 5.42 -7.78
C GLU A 53 26.22 5.88 -7.42
N VAL A 54 26.69 5.57 -6.21
CA VAL A 54 28.09 5.85 -5.81
C VAL A 54 29.09 5.14 -6.72
N LEU A 55 28.84 3.87 -7.00
CA LEU A 55 29.72 3.08 -7.89
C LEU A 55 29.66 3.57 -9.34
N SER A 56 28.51 4.07 -9.81
CA SER A 56 28.36 4.64 -11.16
C SER A 56 29.21 5.88 -11.38
N LYS A 57 29.52 6.62 -10.30
CA LYS A 57 30.40 7.79 -10.31
C LYS A 57 31.91 7.43 -10.32
N GLY A 58 32.24 6.14 -10.51
CA GLY A 58 33.60 5.66 -10.66
C GLY A 58 34.36 5.40 -9.35
N VAL A 59 33.65 5.31 -8.24
CA VAL A 59 34.24 4.93 -6.94
C VAL A 59 34.62 3.46 -6.97
N ASP A 60 35.83 3.13 -6.50
CA ASP A 60 36.26 1.74 -6.40
C ASP A 60 35.41 0.95 -5.39
N ALA A 61 34.81 -0.14 -5.87
CA ALA A 61 33.88 -0.95 -5.10
C ALA A 61 34.53 -1.51 -3.82
N SER A 62 35.79 -1.97 -3.89
CA SER A 62 36.48 -2.56 -2.74
C SER A 62 36.74 -1.53 -1.65
N SER A 63 37.17 -0.32 -2.03
CA SER A 63 37.41 0.79 -1.11
C SER A 63 36.10 1.24 -0.45
N TYR A 64 35.03 1.31 -1.22
CA TYR A 64 33.71 1.70 -0.71
C TYR A 64 33.13 0.64 0.25
N GLN A 65 33.22 -0.64 -0.07
CA GLN A 65 32.81 -1.73 0.80
C GLN A 65 33.57 -1.72 2.13
N MET A 66 34.90 -1.49 2.07
CA MET A 66 35.73 -1.39 3.29
C MET A 66 35.32 -0.21 4.16
N LEU A 67 34.96 0.92 3.55
CA LEU A 67 34.45 2.11 4.26
C LEU A 67 33.12 1.82 4.97
N LEU A 68 32.19 1.11 4.32
CA LEU A 68 30.92 0.69 4.93
C LEU A 68 31.14 -0.26 6.10
N ILE A 69 32.06 -1.22 5.97
CA ILE A 69 32.43 -2.14 7.05
C ILE A 69 33.03 -1.36 8.24
N LYS A 70 33.96 -0.43 7.99
CA LYS A 70 34.56 0.40 9.04
C LYS A 70 33.51 1.27 9.76
N LYS A 71 32.56 1.84 9.01
CA LYS A 71 31.44 2.61 9.58
C LYS A 71 30.59 1.72 10.50
N ALA A 72 30.22 0.53 10.05
CA ALA A 72 29.40 -0.39 10.82
C ALA A 72 30.12 -0.89 12.09
N VAL A 73 31.40 -1.19 12.04
CA VAL A 73 32.19 -1.63 13.20
C VAL A 73 32.44 -0.47 14.17
N GLY A 74 32.72 0.74 13.65
CA GLY A 74 33.03 1.92 14.47
C GLY A 74 31.84 2.47 15.27
N THR A 75 30.60 2.20 14.84
CA THR A 75 29.38 2.65 15.53
C THR A 75 28.86 1.65 16.57
N SER A 76 29.52 0.51 16.72
CA SER A 76 29.05 -0.64 17.48
C SER A 76 29.47 -0.61 18.94
N SER A 77 28.89 0.33 19.74
CA SER A 77 29.01 0.30 21.21
C SER A 77 28.06 -0.68 21.91
N HIS A 78 27.05 -1.24 21.22
CA HIS A 78 26.05 -2.11 21.81
C HIS A 78 25.87 -3.41 20.99
N ALA A 79 26.28 -4.52 21.56
CA ALA A 79 26.34 -5.84 20.92
C ALA A 79 24.97 -6.36 20.39
N PHE A 80 23.85 -5.91 20.94
CA PHE A 80 22.50 -6.37 20.54
C PHE A 80 21.95 -5.70 19.28
N ALA A 81 22.31 -4.45 19.01
CA ALA A 81 21.94 -3.76 17.77
C ALA A 81 22.69 -4.27 16.55
N ASN A 82 23.78 -5.00 16.78
CA ASN A 82 24.74 -5.42 15.76
C ASN A 82 24.22 -6.52 14.81
N SER A 83 23.33 -7.38 15.29
CA SER A 83 22.86 -8.54 14.50
C SER A 83 22.03 -8.12 13.28
N PHE A 84 21.16 -7.12 13.40
CA PHE A 84 20.35 -6.60 12.29
C PHE A 84 21.19 -5.81 11.30
N ASN A 85 22.14 -5.00 11.79
CA ASN A 85 23.00 -4.20 10.94
C ASN A 85 23.97 -5.05 10.08
N HIS A 86 24.43 -6.20 10.58
CA HIS A 86 25.24 -7.13 9.83
C HIS A 86 24.50 -7.80 8.66
N SER A 87 23.21 -8.10 8.81
CA SER A 87 22.40 -8.68 7.75
C SER A 87 22.24 -7.71 6.57
N LEU A 88 21.91 -6.45 6.84
CA LEU A 88 21.73 -5.41 5.84
C LEU A 88 23.05 -5.10 5.13
N LEU A 89 24.15 -4.93 5.87
CA LEU A 89 25.46 -4.68 5.32
C LEU A 89 25.91 -5.84 4.38
N LYS A 90 25.69 -7.09 4.81
CA LYS A 90 25.98 -8.27 3.98
C LYS A 90 25.20 -8.25 2.67
N LYS A 91 23.90 -7.90 2.73
CA LYS A 91 23.06 -7.76 1.53
C LYS A 91 23.61 -6.70 0.58
N ARG A 92 23.95 -5.51 1.08
CA ARG A 92 24.54 -4.40 0.29
C ARG A 92 25.81 -4.84 -0.41
N ILE A 93 26.78 -5.41 0.32
CA ILE A 93 28.03 -5.90 -0.24
C ILE A 93 27.78 -6.95 -1.32
N THR A 94 26.87 -7.90 -1.07
CA THR A 94 26.50 -8.93 -2.04
C THR A 94 25.90 -8.33 -3.31
N MET A 95 25.05 -7.29 -3.18
CA MET A 95 24.42 -6.63 -4.33
C MET A 95 25.45 -5.85 -5.16
N MET A 96 26.41 -5.19 -4.55
CA MET A 96 27.50 -4.50 -5.26
C MET A 96 28.38 -5.47 -6.09
N CYS A 97 28.52 -6.73 -5.64
CA CYS A 97 29.27 -7.75 -6.37
C CYS A 97 28.46 -8.38 -7.52
N LYS A 98 27.14 -8.19 -7.57
CA LYS A 98 26.31 -8.71 -8.65
C LYS A 98 26.44 -7.84 -9.90
N LYS A 99 26.60 -8.51 -11.05
CA LYS A 99 26.47 -7.81 -12.34
C LYS A 99 25.05 -7.24 -12.48
N THR A 100 24.97 -6.08 -13.10
CA THR A 100 23.68 -5.43 -13.41
C THR A 100 22.73 -6.43 -14.05
N SER A 101 21.51 -6.53 -13.53
CA SER A 101 20.54 -7.49 -14.04
C SER A 101 20.15 -7.13 -15.48
N SER A 102 20.06 -8.16 -16.31
CA SER A 102 19.67 -8.04 -17.71
C SER A 102 18.29 -7.38 -17.83
N ARG A 103 18.03 -6.68 -18.96
CA ARG A 103 16.72 -6.14 -19.35
C ARG A 103 15.56 -7.13 -19.24
N TRP A 104 15.85 -8.42 -19.28
CA TRP A 104 14.89 -9.51 -19.02
C TRP A 104 14.33 -9.50 -17.60
N SER A 105 15.02 -8.87 -16.66
CA SER A 105 14.50 -8.69 -15.28
C SER A 105 13.30 -7.74 -15.26
N ALA A 106 13.31 -6.69 -16.08
CA ALA A 106 12.18 -5.78 -16.25
C ALA A 106 10.97 -6.47 -16.90
N ALA A 107 11.24 -7.43 -17.83
CA ALA A 107 10.17 -8.21 -18.45
C ALA A 107 9.41 -9.10 -17.44
N LYS A 108 10.06 -9.54 -16.35
CA LYS A 108 9.41 -10.29 -15.28
C LYS A 108 8.40 -9.41 -14.49
N ALA A 109 8.69 -8.11 -14.34
CA ALA A 109 7.75 -7.16 -13.71
C ALA A 109 6.48 -6.99 -14.55
N LEU A 110 6.58 -7.10 -15.89
CA LEU A 110 5.42 -7.05 -16.78
C LEU A 110 4.42 -8.21 -16.52
N LEU A 111 4.91 -9.33 -16.00
CA LEU A 111 4.08 -10.51 -15.66
C LEU A 111 3.17 -10.26 -14.45
N VAL A 112 3.49 -9.26 -13.62
CA VAL A 112 2.65 -8.86 -12.47
C VAL A 112 1.38 -8.14 -12.94
N LEU A 113 1.44 -7.40 -14.05
CA LEU A 113 0.29 -6.65 -14.58
C LEU A 113 -0.94 -7.53 -14.87
N PRO A 114 -0.84 -8.67 -15.60
CA PRO A 114 -1.99 -9.54 -15.82
C PRO A 114 -2.50 -10.17 -14.52
N LEU A 115 -1.63 -10.46 -13.55
CA LEU A 115 -2.05 -10.98 -12.24
C LEU A 115 -2.91 -9.96 -11.49
N VAL A 116 -2.50 -8.69 -11.48
CA VAL A 116 -3.27 -7.60 -10.88
C VAL A 116 -4.58 -7.39 -11.63
N ALA A 117 -4.57 -7.41 -12.97
CA ALA A 117 -5.79 -7.29 -13.78
C ALA A 117 -6.79 -8.41 -13.50
N VAL A 118 -6.34 -9.66 -13.38
CA VAL A 118 -7.20 -10.81 -13.03
C VAL A 118 -7.76 -10.65 -11.61
N SER A 119 -6.98 -10.22 -10.64
CA SER A 119 -7.46 -10.01 -9.27
C SER A 119 -8.51 -8.91 -9.18
N LEU A 120 -8.34 -7.80 -9.91
CA LEU A 120 -9.32 -6.72 -10.01
C LEU A 120 -10.59 -7.17 -10.73
N ALA A 121 -10.46 -7.94 -11.81
CA ALA A 121 -11.61 -8.50 -12.52
C ALA A 121 -12.41 -9.48 -11.63
N ALA A 122 -11.73 -10.33 -10.87
CA ALA A 122 -12.36 -11.27 -9.93
C ALA A 122 -13.14 -10.54 -8.83
N THR A 123 -12.63 -9.44 -8.31
CA THR A 123 -13.34 -8.63 -7.31
C THR A 123 -14.49 -7.82 -7.90
N ALA A 124 -14.36 -7.34 -9.13
CA ALA A 124 -15.41 -6.61 -9.82
C ALA A 124 -16.65 -7.48 -10.15
N THR A 125 -16.44 -8.78 -10.39
CA THR A 125 -17.56 -9.71 -10.69
C THR A 125 -18.41 -10.08 -9.47
N THR A 126 -17.97 -9.82 -8.26
CA THR A 126 -18.73 -10.12 -7.02
C THR A 126 -19.82 -9.11 -6.67
N VAL A 127 -19.95 -8.02 -7.42
CA VAL A 127 -20.96 -6.96 -7.19
C VAL A 127 -22.17 -7.09 -8.14
N TYR A 128 -22.38 -8.22 -8.81
CA TYR A 128 -23.63 -8.46 -9.51
C TYR A 128 -24.75 -8.76 -8.50
N VAL A 129 -25.51 -7.74 -8.13
CA VAL A 129 -26.80 -7.93 -7.46
C VAL A 129 -27.69 -8.69 -8.44
N PRO A 130 -28.19 -9.89 -8.08
CA PRO A 130 -29.11 -10.63 -8.96
C PRO A 130 -30.30 -9.74 -9.31
N ARG A 131 -30.68 -9.70 -10.58
CA ARG A 131 -31.77 -8.87 -11.11
C ARG A 131 -33.08 -9.06 -10.33
N GLU A 132 -33.31 -10.26 -9.82
CA GLU A 132 -34.46 -10.59 -8.96
C GLU A 132 -34.53 -9.79 -7.67
N VAL A 133 -33.39 -9.41 -7.08
CA VAL A 133 -33.37 -8.58 -5.85
C VAL A 133 -33.70 -7.14 -6.20
N GLN A 134 -33.27 -6.69 -7.37
CA GLN A 134 -33.52 -5.34 -7.85
C GLN A 134 -35.00 -5.14 -8.18
N ASP A 135 -35.63 -6.13 -8.82
CA ASP A 135 -37.05 -6.12 -9.15
C ASP A 135 -37.91 -6.13 -7.87
N LYS A 136 -37.58 -6.94 -6.87
CA LYS A 136 -38.26 -6.94 -5.55
C LYS A 136 -38.10 -5.64 -4.77
N VAL A 137 -36.95 -5.00 -4.84
CA VAL A 137 -36.74 -3.68 -4.18
C VAL A 137 -37.51 -2.59 -4.88
N THR A 138 -37.62 -2.65 -6.20
CA THR A 138 -38.41 -1.69 -7.00
C THR A 138 -39.90 -1.91 -6.81
N GLU A 139 -40.36 -3.15 -6.78
CA GLU A 139 -41.76 -3.49 -6.53
C GLU A 139 -42.23 -3.07 -5.13
N ASN A 140 -41.40 -3.30 -4.10
CA ASN A 140 -41.69 -2.85 -2.75
C ASN A 140 -41.66 -1.31 -2.60
N SER A 141 -40.83 -0.60 -3.35
CA SER A 141 -40.81 0.87 -3.34
C SER A 141 -41.98 1.47 -4.12
N VAL A 142 -42.49 0.81 -5.16
CA VAL A 142 -43.69 1.24 -5.88
C VAL A 142 -44.94 0.97 -5.06
N ASN A 143 -45.02 -0.17 -4.37
CA ASN A 143 -46.15 -0.52 -3.51
C ASN A 143 -46.22 0.34 -2.25
N ASN A 144 -45.11 0.93 -1.79
CA ASN A 144 -45.07 1.83 -0.65
C ASN A 144 -45.45 3.29 -1.03
N LYS A 145 -45.68 3.59 -2.33
CA LYS A 145 -46.19 4.90 -2.78
C LYS A 145 -47.69 5.04 -2.74
N GLU A 146 -48.45 3.99 -2.45
CA GLU A 146 -49.88 4.05 -2.26
C GLU A 146 -50.30 4.14 -0.78
N TYR A 147 -49.53 4.93 -0.02
CA TYR A 147 -49.95 5.34 1.32
C TYR A 147 -51.00 6.43 1.16
N LYS A 148 -52.29 6.09 1.20
CA LYS A 148 -53.33 7.08 1.34
C LYS A 148 -53.20 7.70 2.73
N PRO A 149 -52.95 9.01 2.83
CA PRO A 149 -52.86 9.66 4.14
C PRO A 149 -54.17 9.42 4.88
N ALA A 150 -54.07 8.96 6.11
CA ALA A 150 -55.24 8.86 6.99
C ALA A 150 -55.74 10.27 7.32
N ILE A 151 -56.90 10.60 6.86
CA ILE A 151 -57.55 11.88 7.15
C ILE A 151 -58.30 11.74 8.47
N ILE A 152 -57.84 12.46 9.48
CA ILE A 152 -58.52 12.56 10.78
C ILE A 152 -59.34 13.87 10.79
N GLU A 153 -60.67 13.75 10.82
CA GLU A 153 -61.57 14.87 11.00
C GLU A 153 -62.12 14.85 12.42
N ILE A 154 -62.07 15.99 13.10
CA ILE A 154 -62.63 16.18 14.42
C ILE A 154 -63.85 17.09 14.26
N LYS A 155 -65.02 16.56 14.51
CA LYS A 155 -66.27 17.32 14.51
C LYS A 155 -66.88 17.34 15.94
N GLY A 156 -66.67 18.46 16.64
CA GLY A 156 -67.10 18.58 18.04
C GLY A 156 -66.28 17.65 18.96
N SER A 157 -66.96 16.75 19.63
CA SER A 157 -66.32 15.72 20.48
C SER A 157 -66.14 14.35 19.82
N GLU A 158 -66.44 14.25 18.53
CA GLU A 158 -66.34 13.00 17.77
C GLU A 158 -65.14 13.01 16.81
N ILE A 159 -64.43 11.88 16.73
CA ILE A 159 -63.26 11.70 15.88
C ILE A 159 -63.60 10.75 14.73
N TYR A 160 -63.33 11.19 13.50
CA TYR A 160 -63.53 10.42 12.30
C TYR A 160 -62.19 10.09 11.66
N LEU A 161 -61.96 8.81 11.37
CA LEU A 161 -60.79 8.32 10.62
C LEU A 161 -61.27 7.82 9.26
N ASN A 162 -60.84 8.46 8.19
CA ASN A 162 -61.25 8.12 6.83
C ASN A 162 -62.76 8.01 6.65
N ASN A 163 -63.51 9.00 7.18
CA ASN A 163 -64.97 9.07 7.16
C ASN A 163 -65.70 8.00 8.00
N LYS A 164 -65.02 7.25 8.86
CA LYS A 164 -65.67 6.36 9.83
C LYS A 164 -65.47 6.89 11.22
N GLN A 165 -66.57 6.99 11.99
CA GLN A 165 -66.55 7.40 13.38
C GLN A 165 -65.79 6.36 14.21
N VAL A 166 -64.81 6.83 14.99
CA VAL A 166 -64.04 6.01 15.91
C VAL A 166 -64.51 6.37 17.32
N THR A 167 -65.18 5.44 17.90
CA THR A 167 -65.65 5.51 19.31
C THR A 167 -64.51 5.16 20.26
#